data_46f61d0107cdf00cbd0ea4acc4b20136
#
_entry.id   46f61d0107cdf00cbd0ea4acc4b20136
#
_cell.length_a   1.000
_cell.length_b   1.000
_cell.length_c   1.000
_cell.angle_alpha   90.00
_cell.angle_beta   90.00
_cell.angle_gamma   90.00
#
_symmetry.space_group_name_H-M   'P 1'
#
loop_
_entity.id
_entity.type
_entity.pdbx_description
1 polymer ?
#
loop_
_entity_poly.entity_id
_entity_poly.type
_entity_poly.pdbx_seq_one_letter_code
_entity_poly.pdbx_strand_id
1 'polypeptide(L)'
;MKKTLLLSCLLLAFAAPSSFADALLFSVSSTPYDRQMTRIRPVLTAPTHSSGQQVSVAIVNQWMTELREIPYGFTTFWKTPAEAVSGAPADCKAKAVALYEKMRENGATNIRLVIGKRTATSRQTHAWLAWDTESGSYVLDPTFNWVACMSAQVGKRNYQPLYAYAGSKKYRAASALVAQN
;
A
#
# COMPACT_ATOMS: atom_id res chain seq x y z
N MET A 1 18.71 -38.24 -48.22
CA MET A 1 19.18 -37.05 -47.48
C MET A 1 17.93 -36.33 -46.90
N LYS A 2 17.59 -36.57 -45.64
CA LYS A 2 16.44 -35.95 -44.97
C LYS A 2 16.94 -34.75 -44.15
N LYS A 3 16.55 -33.55 -44.51
CA LYS A 3 16.87 -32.30 -43.77
C LYS A 3 15.85 -32.13 -42.66
N THR A 4 16.27 -32.29 -41.41
CA THR A 4 15.47 -32.02 -40.22
C THR A 4 15.57 -30.52 -39.90
N LEU A 5 14.45 -29.79 -40.02
CA LEU A 5 14.32 -28.39 -39.66
C LEU A 5 14.05 -28.33 -38.14
N LEU A 6 15.01 -27.86 -37.37
CA LEU A 6 14.85 -27.54 -35.93
C LEU A 6 14.17 -26.18 -35.80
N LEU A 7 12.90 -26.18 -35.41
CA LEU A 7 12.12 -24.99 -35.09
C LEU A 7 12.43 -24.60 -33.64
N SER A 8 13.28 -23.58 -33.48
CA SER A 8 13.61 -23.01 -32.17
C SER A 8 12.49 -22.08 -31.71
N CYS A 9 11.63 -22.56 -30.80
CA CYS A 9 10.64 -21.72 -30.14
C CYS A 9 11.31 -20.79 -29.12
N LEU A 10 11.48 -19.52 -29.46
CA LEU A 10 11.94 -18.49 -28.57
C LEU A 10 10.77 -18.10 -27.64
N LEU A 11 10.76 -18.64 -26.41
CA LEU A 11 9.84 -18.24 -25.35
C LEU A 11 10.21 -16.82 -24.87
N LEU A 12 9.55 -15.81 -25.41
CA LEU A 12 9.55 -14.47 -24.86
C LEU A 12 8.75 -14.49 -23.55
N ALA A 13 9.44 -14.54 -22.42
CA ALA A 13 8.86 -14.28 -21.12
C ALA A 13 8.44 -12.80 -21.06
N PHE A 14 7.16 -12.54 -21.31
CA PHE A 14 6.56 -11.25 -21.00
C PHE A 14 6.53 -11.13 -19.48
N ALA A 15 7.46 -10.37 -18.91
CA ALA A 15 7.33 -9.86 -17.56
C ALA A 15 6.07 -8.97 -17.55
N ALA A 16 4.98 -9.46 -16.93
CA ALA A 16 3.78 -8.66 -16.75
C ALA A 16 4.18 -7.41 -15.94
N PRO A 17 3.86 -6.20 -16.41
CA PRO A 17 4.11 -5.00 -15.63
C PRO A 17 3.31 -5.11 -14.33
N SER A 18 3.99 -4.96 -13.19
CA SER A 18 3.36 -4.86 -11.88
C SER A 18 2.46 -3.62 -11.89
N SER A 19 1.17 -3.83 -12.10
CA SER A 19 0.17 -2.77 -12.20
C SER A 19 -0.21 -2.27 -10.81
N PHE A 20 0.65 -1.46 -10.24
CA PHE A 20 0.18 -0.46 -9.29
C PHE A 20 -0.38 0.69 -10.13
N ALA A 21 -1.71 0.79 -10.24
CA ALA A 21 -2.47 1.77 -10.99
C ALA A 21 -1.60 2.86 -11.66
N ASP A 22 -0.90 2.55 -12.74
CA ASP A 22 -0.09 3.41 -13.63
C ASP A 22 0.79 4.52 -12.99
N ALA A 23 0.94 4.56 -11.68
CA ALA A 23 1.81 5.52 -11.03
C ALA A 23 3.26 5.02 -11.02
N LEU A 24 4.09 5.59 -11.88
CA LEU A 24 5.53 5.40 -11.82
C LEU A 24 6.05 5.88 -10.46
N LEU A 25 6.66 4.98 -9.69
CA LEU A 25 7.28 5.26 -8.40
C LEU A 25 8.79 5.33 -8.56
N PHE A 26 9.39 6.44 -8.16
CA PHE A 26 10.84 6.65 -8.15
C PHE A 26 11.37 6.54 -6.72
N SER A 27 12.45 5.79 -6.54
CA SER A 27 13.14 5.73 -5.25
C SER A 27 13.70 7.10 -4.88
N VAL A 28 13.51 7.52 -3.62
CA VAL A 28 14.00 8.79 -3.08
C VAL A 28 14.66 8.57 -1.72
N SER A 29 15.62 9.42 -1.38
CA SER A 29 16.30 9.37 -0.07
C SER A 29 15.45 9.99 1.05
N SER A 30 14.60 10.98 0.72
CA SER A 30 13.78 11.70 1.69
C SER A 30 12.41 12.08 1.13
N THR A 31 11.47 12.33 2.04
CA THR A 31 10.12 12.80 1.74
C THR A 31 9.72 13.90 2.73
N PRO A 32 8.71 14.73 2.42
CA PRO A 32 8.19 15.74 3.38
C PRO A 32 7.62 15.14 4.68
N TYR A 33 7.32 13.84 4.69
CA TYR A 33 6.70 13.15 5.83
C TYR A 33 7.69 12.49 6.77
N ASP A 34 8.97 12.40 6.44
CA ASP A 34 9.99 11.65 7.20
C ASP A 34 10.05 12.02 8.68
N ARG A 35 9.99 13.33 8.95
CA ARG A 35 10.01 13.86 10.32
C ARG A 35 8.74 13.47 11.10
N GLN A 36 7.59 13.56 10.45
CA GLN A 36 6.32 13.23 11.08
C GLN A 36 6.15 11.73 11.33
N MET A 37 6.76 10.90 10.48
CA MET A 37 6.67 9.42 10.53
C MET A 37 7.69 8.79 11.50
N THR A 38 8.49 9.56 12.23
CA THR A 38 9.53 9.04 13.13
C THR A 38 8.96 8.04 14.14
N ARG A 39 7.77 8.29 14.67
CA ARG A 39 7.10 7.43 15.65
C ARG A 39 6.71 6.05 15.11
N ILE A 40 6.37 5.96 13.83
CA ILE A 40 5.94 4.72 13.17
C ILE A 40 7.07 4.05 12.37
N ARG A 41 8.24 4.66 12.30
CA ARG A 41 9.39 4.07 11.59
C ARG A 41 9.71 2.65 12.05
N PRO A 42 9.74 2.33 13.37
CA PRO A 42 9.95 0.96 13.83
C PRO A 42 8.95 -0.03 13.23
N VAL A 43 7.67 0.36 13.13
CA VAL A 43 6.61 -0.48 12.53
C VAL A 43 6.89 -0.73 11.05
N LEU A 44 7.25 0.31 10.30
CA LEU A 44 7.51 0.17 8.87
C LEU A 44 8.74 -0.71 8.58
N THR A 45 9.78 -0.61 9.42
CA THR A 45 11.06 -1.33 9.23
C THR A 45 11.13 -2.67 9.96
N ALA A 46 10.12 -3.03 10.74
CA ALA A 46 10.07 -4.33 11.42
C ALA A 46 10.21 -5.48 10.40
N PRO A 47 10.93 -6.55 10.75
CA PRO A 47 11.01 -7.72 9.91
C PRO A 47 9.61 -8.32 9.70
N THR A 48 9.38 -8.93 8.53
CA THR A 48 8.16 -9.72 8.31
C THR A 48 8.32 -11.03 9.05
N HIS A 49 7.36 -11.37 9.89
CA HIS A 49 7.35 -12.69 10.51
C HIS A 49 6.92 -13.73 9.46
N SER A 50 7.73 -14.76 9.27
CA SER A 50 7.34 -15.89 8.43
C SER A 50 6.45 -16.81 9.26
N SER A 51 5.13 -16.61 9.18
CA SER A 51 4.17 -17.51 9.85
C SER A 51 3.97 -18.82 9.11
N GLY A 52 4.60 -19.00 7.93
CA GLY A 52 4.35 -20.14 7.04
C GLY A 52 2.94 -20.13 6.42
N GLN A 53 2.06 -19.24 6.84
CA GLN A 53 0.71 -19.10 6.33
C GLN A 53 0.61 -17.89 5.41
N GLN A 54 0.10 -18.10 4.21
CA GLN A 54 -0.12 -17.02 3.25
C GLN A 54 -1.33 -16.17 3.69
N VAL A 55 -1.12 -14.86 3.83
CA VAL A 55 -2.22 -13.92 4.11
C VAL A 55 -3.19 -13.89 2.94
N SER A 56 -4.47 -14.19 3.19
CA SER A 56 -5.52 -14.16 2.18
C SER A 56 -6.24 -12.81 2.15
N VAL A 57 -6.84 -12.47 0.99
CA VAL A 57 -7.68 -11.27 0.86
C VAL A 57 -8.86 -11.31 1.83
N ALA A 58 -9.41 -12.50 2.12
CA ALA A 58 -10.53 -12.65 3.07
C ALA A 58 -10.15 -12.20 4.49
N ILE A 59 -8.99 -12.61 4.99
CA ILE A 59 -8.54 -12.21 6.32
C ILE A 59 -8.19 -10.71 6.36
N VAL A 60 -7.65 -10.15 5.29
CA VAL A 60 -7.40 -8.70 5.18
C VAL A 60 -8.71 -7.92 5.22
N ASN A 61 -9.76 -8.40 4.56
CA ASN A 61 -11.09 -7.78 4.61
C ASN A 61 -11.66 -7.76 6.04
N GLN A 62 -11.47 -8.84 6.79
CA GLN A 62 -11.87 -8.87 8.21
C GLN A 62 -11.12 -7.79 9.00
N TRP A 63 -9.79 -7.70 8.86
CA TRP A 63 -9.00 -6.68 9.56
C TRP A 63 -9.36 -5.25 9.15
N MET A 64 -9.69 -5.03 7.88
CA MET A 64 -10.17 -3.73 7.40
C MET A 64 -11.52 -3.37 8.05
N THR A 65 -12.43 -4.34 8.18
CA THR A 65 -13.73 -4.14 8.84
C THR A 65 -13.52 -3.77 10.32
N GLU A 66 -12.70 -4.52 11.06
CA GLU A 66 -12.37 -4.23 12.47
C GLU A 66 -11.81 -2.81 12.65
N LEU A 67 -10.89 -2.38 11.79
CA LEU A 67 -10.32 -1.05 11.84
C LEU A 67 -11.30 0.05 11.42
N ARG A 68 -12.21 -0.26 10.50
CA ARG A 68 -13.24 0.69 10.06
C ARG A 68 -14.23 1.02 11.15
N GLU A 69 -14.56 0.07 12.01
CA GLU A 69 -15.45 0.27 13.16
C GLU A 69 -14.90 1.25 14.20
N ILE A 70 -13.58 1.44 14.24
CA ILE A 70 -13.00 2.45 15.12
C ILE A 70 -13.49 3.84 14.67
N PRO A 71 -14.07 4.67 15.56
CA PRO A 71 -14.54 6.01 15.24
C PRO A 71 -13.42 6.86 14.58
N TYR A 72 -13.79 7.67 13.61
CA TYR A 72 -12.82 8.58 12.98
C TYR A 72 -12.51 9.77 13.87
N GLY A 73 -11.21 10.05 14.07
CA GLY A 73 -10.74 11.24 14.79
C GLY A 73 -9.40 11.70 14.23
N PHE A 74 -9.39 12.88 13.63
CA PHE A 74 -8.19 13.47 13.05
C PHE A 74 -7.12 13.78 14.10
N THR A 75 -5.85 13.48 13.76
CA THR A 75 -4.68 13.87 14.54
C THR A 75 -3.63 14.51 13.64
N THR A 76 -2.82 15.41 14.17
CA THR A 76 -1.70 16.00 13.42
C THR A 76 -0.49 15.09 13.35
N PHE A 77 -0.35 14.14 14.26
CA PHE A 77 0.75 13.18 14.35
C PHE A 77 0.35 11.78 13.91
N TRP A 78 1.33 10.96 13.60
CA TRP A 78 1.13 9.55 13.28
C TRP A 78 1.03 8.74 14.58
N LYS A 79 -0.09 8.06 14.78
CA LYS A 79 -0.29 7.11 15.89
C LYS A 79 0.42 5.79 15.60
N THR A 80 0.95 5.16 16.65
CA THR A 80 1.39 3.77 16.59
C THR A 80 0.19 2.83 16.49
N PRO A 81 0.37 1.55 16.06
CA PRO A 81 -0.73 0.58 16.00
C PRO A 81 -1.45 0.41 17.33
N ALA A 82 -0.72 0.31 18.45
CA ALA A 82 -1.32 0.20 19.78
C ALA A 82 -2.21 1.40 20.13
N GLU A 83 -1.79 2.62 19.77
CA GLU A 83 -2.60 3.83 19.96
C GLU A 83 -3.83 3.87 19.02
N ALA A 84 -3.72 3.27 17.82
CA ALA A 84 -4.83 3.21 16.87
C ALA A 84 -5.98 2.31 17.36
N VAL A 85 -5.67 1.23 18.07
CA VAL A 85 -6.64 0.25 18.57
C VAL A 85 -6.96 0.40 20.06
N SER A 86 -6.54 1.48 20.70
CA SER A 86 -6.72 1.72 22.14
C SER A 86 -8.15 2.08 22.55
N GLY A 87 -9.12 2.09 21.64
CA GLY A 87 -10.50 2.55 21.88
C GLY A 87 -10.70 4.04 21.62
N ALA A 88 -9.63 4.81 21.43
CA ALA A 88 -9.72 6.22 21.04
C ALA A 88 -9.95 6.38 19.52
N PRO A 89 -10.62 7.46 19.06
CA PRO A 89 -10.81 7.71 17.64
C PRO A 89 -9.48 7.70 16.86
N ALA A 90 -9.50 7.12 15.63
CA ALA A 90 -8.33 6.94 14.78
C ALA A 90 -8.57 7.52 13.38
N ASP A 91 -7.59 8.23 12.83
CA ASP A 91 -7.65 8.74 11.46
C ASP A 91 -7.13 7.74 10.42
N CYS A 92 -7.12 8.13 9.16
CA CYS A 92 -6.66 7.29 8.06
C CYS A 92 -5.21 6.81 8.24
N LYS A 93 -4.34 7.66 8.78
CA LYS A 93 -2.93 7.32 9.03
C LYS A 93 -2.82 6.20 10.07
N ALA A 94 -3.52 6.36 11.19
CA ALA A 94 -3.53 5.41 12.30
C ALA A 94 -4.06 4.05 11.86
N LYS A 95 -5.21 4.02 11.15
CA LYS A 95 -5.82 2.79 10.63
C LYS A 95 -4.92 2.09 9.60
N ALA A 96 -4.31 2.85 8.67
CA ALA A 96 -3.40 2.29 7.68
C ALA A 96 -2.14 1.69 8.31
N VAL A 97 -1.56 2.34 9.33
CA VAL A 97 -0.37 1.83 10.04
C VAL A 97 -0.70 0.57 10.85
N ALA A 98 -1.86 0.53 11.51
CA ALA A 98 -2.30 -0.66 12.25
C ALA A 98 -2.53 -1.85 11.29
N LEU A 99 -3.15 -1.62 10.14
CA LEU A 99 -3.30 -2.67 9.12
C LEU A 99 -1.95 -3.13 8.58
N TYR A 100 -1.01 -2.21 8.32
CA TYR A 100 0.34 -2.52 7.85
C TYR A 100 1.07 -3.46 8.80
N GLU A 101 1.10 -3.14 10.11
CA GLU A 101 1.71 -3.99 11.13
C GLU A 101 1.04 -5.38 11.16
N LYS A 102 -0.28 -5.42 11.28
CA LYS A 102 -1.05 -6.70 11.35
C LYS A 102 -0.77 -7.59 10.14
N MET A 103 -0.70 -7.02 8.94
CA MET A 103 -0.36 -7.76 7.73
C MET A 103 1.08 -8.28 7.76
N ARG A 104 2.06 -7.45 8.19
CA ARG A 104 3.48 -7.82 8.27
C ARG A 104 3.73 -8.91 9.30
N GLU A 105 3.10 -8.82 10.46
CA GLU A 105 3.19 -9.81 11.53
C GLU A 105 2.63 -11.18 11.10
N ASN A 106 1.67 -11.18 10.18
CA ASN A 106 1.09 -12.40 9.63
C ASN A 106 1.77 -12.86 8.31
N GLY A 107 2.92 -12.29 7.95
CA GLY A 107 3.75 -12.79 6.85
C GLY A 107 3.46 -12.17 5.49
N ALA A 108 2.57 -11.17 5.38
CA ALA A 108 2.33 -10.50 4.12
C ALA A 108 3.55 -9.72 3.64
N THR A 109 3.88 -9.87 2.37
CA THR A 109 4.98 -9.18 1.69
C THR A 109 4.43 -8.20 0.66
N ASN A 110 5.29 -7.41 0.02
CA ASN A 110 4.94 -6.48 -1.06
C ASN A 110 3.84 -5.48 -0.69
N ILE A 111 3.84 -5.04 0.59
CA ILE A 111 2.93 -4.03 1.10
C ILE A 111 3.65 -2.68 1.09
N ARG A 112 2.92 -1.64 0.69
CA ARG A 112 3.37 -0.24 0.77
C ARG A 112 2.36 0.59 1.52
N LEU A 113 2.84 1.40 2.47
CA LEU A 113 2.06 2.50 3.03
C LEU A 113 2.10 3.66 2.04
N VAL A 114 0.95 4.13 1.59
CA VAL A 114 0.82 5.15 0.56
C VAL A 114 0.21 6.41 1.16
N ILE A 115 0.76 7.56 0.79
CA ILE A 115 0.21 8.89 1.06
C ILE A 115 -0.11 9.55 -0.27
N GLY A 116 -1.33 10.02 -0.45
CA GLY A 116 -1.73 10.61 -1.71
C GLY A 116 -3.10 11.29 -1.65
N LYS A 117 -3.73 11.44 -2.78
CA LYS A 117 -5.09 11.98 -2.93
C LYS A 117 -6.07 10.83 -3.12
N ARG A 118 -7.11 10.74 -2.27
CA ARG A 118 -8.15 9.72 -2.43
C ARG A 118 -8.98 9.95 -3.71
N THR A 119 -9.23 11.21 -4.03
CA THR A 119 -9.85 11.64 -5.30
C THR A 119 -9.05 12.79 -5.88
N ALA A 120 -9.18 13.06 -7.18
CA ALA A 120 -8.49 14.16 -7.85
C ALA A 120 -8.81 15.54 -7.23
N THR A 121 -10.02 15.69 -6.66
CA THR A 121 -10.49 16.94 -6.03
C THR A 121 -10.19 17.03 -4.54
N SER A 122 -9.59 15.99 -3.93
CA SER A 122 -9.26 16.00 -2.50
C SER A 122 -8.27 17.11 -2.18
N ARG A 123 -8.61 18.00 -1.26
CA ARG A 123 -7.71 19.07 -0.78
C ARG A 123 -6.65 18.50 0.18
N GLN A 124 -7.03 17.56 1.02
CA GLN A 124 -6.15 16.93 1.99
C GLN A 124 -5.55 15.64 1.43
N THR A 125 -4.38 15.28 1.93
CA THR A 125 -3.79 13.96 1.69
C THR A 125 -4.48 12.91 2.54
N HIS A 126 -4.44 11.66 2.05
CA HIS A 126 -5.02 10.48 2.66
C HIS A 126 -3.96 9.38 2.73
N ALA A 127 -4.09 8.46 3.68
CA ALA A 127 -3.20 7.31 3.82
C ALA A 127 -3.98 6.00 3.64
N TRP A 128 -3.40 5.08 2.89
CA TRP A 128 -3.92 3.73 2.64
C TRP A 128 -2.77 2.75 2.41
N LEU A 129 -3.07 1.47 2.23
CA LEU A 129 -2.07 0.50 1.81
C LEU A 129 -2.28 0.10 0.35
N ALA A 130 -1.18 -0.22 -0.28
CA ALA A 130 -1.13 -0.91 -1.53
C ALA A 130 -0.48 -2.27 -1.32
N TRP A 131 -1.10 -3.32 -1.81
CA TRP A 131 -0.63 -4.68 -1.63
C TRP A 131 -0.60 -5.42 -2.95
N ASP A 132 0.60 -5.87 -3.35
CA ASP A 132 0.79 -6.67 -4.55
C ASP A 132 0.85 -8.14 -4.19
N THR A 133 0.01 -8.94 -4.86
CA THR A 133 -0.09 -10.39 -4.71
C THR A 133 0.04 -11.06 -6.08
N GLU A 134 0.14 -12.38 -6.10
CA GLU A 134 0.11 -13.16 -7.35
C GLU A 134 -1.23 -12.98 -8.10
N SER A 135 -2.33 -12.75 -7.38
CA SER A 135 -3.67 -12.54 -7.96
C SER A 135 -3.92 -11.10 -8.42
N GLY A 136 -3.00 -10.17 -8.16
CA GLY A 136 -3.10 -8.76 -8.55
C GLY A 136 -2.73 -7.77 -7.46
N SER A 137 -2.88 -6.50 -7.78
CA SER A 137 -2.63 -5.38 -6.86
C SER A 137 -3.91 -4.89 -6.24
N TYR A 138 -3.89 -4.60 -4.93
CA TYR A 138 -5.03 -4.15 -4.15
C TYR A 138 -4.78 -2.79 -3.49
N VAL A 139 -5.84 -1.98 -3.43
CA VAL A 139 -5.97 -0.81 -2.57
C VAL A 139 -6.69 -1.25 -1.29
N LEU A 140 -6.07 -1.03 -0.14
CA LEU A 140 -6.60 -1.37 1.18
C LEU A 140 -6.78 -0.07 1.96
N ASP A 141 -8.01 0.39 2.09
CA ASP A 141 -8.34 1.63 2.79
C ASP A 141 -9.34 1.37 3.92
N PRO A 142 -8.88 1.06 5.14
CA PRO A 142 -9.75 0.77 6.28
C PRO A 142 -10.52 1.99 6.79
N THR A 143 -10.38 3.16 6.16
CA THR A 143 -11.17 4.35 6.49
C THR A 143 -12.44 4.43 5.67
N PHE A 144 -12.38 4.11 4.38
CA PHE A 144 -13.49 4.29 3.45
C PHE A 144 -14.02 2.99 2.84
N ASN A 145 -13.19 1.93 2.77
CA ASN A 145 -13.58 0.67 2.15
C ASN A 145 -13.79 -0.42 3.19
N TRP A 146 -14.79 -1.28 2.97
CA TRP A 146 -15.05 -2.46 3.79
C TRP A 146 -14.19 -3.65 3.36
N VAL A 147 -13.80 -3.67 2.09
CA VAL A 147 -13.06 -4.77 1.48
C VAL A 147 -11.89 -4.23 0.64
N ALA A 148 -10.91 -5.07 0.41
CA ALA A 148 -9.81 -4.83 -0.51
C ALA A 148 -10.37 -4.62 -1.92
N CYS A 149 -9.97 -3.53 -2.58
CA CYS A 149 -10.38 -3.21 -3.94
C CYS A 149 -9.22 -3.51 -4.89
N MET A 150 -9.46 -4.29 -5.94
CA MET A 150 -8.43 -4.45 -6.98
C MET A 150 -8.10 -3.10 -7.61
N SER A 151 -6.82 -2.78 -7.73
CA SER A 151 -6.35 -1.50 -8.28
C SER A 151 -6.88 -1.25 -9.69
N ALA A 152 -7.02 -2.29 -10.50
CA ALA A 152 -7.60 -2.22 -11.84
C ALA A 152 -9.09 -1.81 -11.87
N GLN A 153 -9.81 -2.02 -10.76
CA GLN A 153 -11.23 -1.66 -10.61
C GLN A 153 -11.42 -0.26 -10.01
N VAL A 154 -10.36 0.30 -9.46
CA VAL A 154 -10.39 1.66 -8.91
C VAL A 154 -10.31 2.66 -10.07
N GLY A 155 -11.25 3.60 -10.13
CA GLY A 155 -11.26 4.62 -11.19
C GLY A 155 -9.96 5.42 -11.23
N LYS A 156 -9.43 5.71 -12.41
CA LYS A 156 -8.13 6.39 -12.65
C LYS A 156 -7.93 7.71 -11.88
N ARG A 157 -8.99 8.37 -11.44
CA ARG A 157 -8.95 9.62 -10.67
C ARG A 157 -9.00 9.40 -9.14
N ASN A 158 -9.09 8.14 -8.70
CA ASN A 158 -9.11 7.78 -7.29
C ASN A 158 -7.76 7.21 -6.86
N TYR A 159 -7.44 7.34 -5.59
CA TYR A 159 -6.22 6.81 -4.99
C TYR A 159 -4.94 7.15 -5.75
N GLN A 160 -4.75 8.46 -6.00
CA GLN A 160 -3.56 8.98 -6.68
C GLN A 160 -2.39 9.07 -5.69
N PRO A 161 -1.36 8.22 -5.78
CA PRO A 161 -0.24 8.23 -4.88
C PRO A 161 0.63 9.48 -5.10
N LEU A 162 1.18 10.01 -4.01
CA LEU A 162 2.22 11.02 -4.00
C LEU A 162 3.53 10.43 -3.48
N TYR A 163 3.46 9.68 -2.38
CA TYR A 163 4.59 9.01 -1.75
C TYR A 163 4.19 7.61 -1.30
N ALA A 164 5.16 6.68 -1.29
CA ALA A 164 4.96 5.33 -0.78
C ALA A 164 6.17 4.88 0.04
N TYR A 165 5.94 3.96 0.98
CA TYR A 165 6.95 3.43 1.89
C TYR A 165 6.84 1.91 1.95
N ALA A 166 7.97 1.22 1.75
CA ALA A 166 8.08 -0.23 1.85
C ALA A 166 9.30 -0.58 2.71
N GLY A 167 9.08 -0.85 3.98
CA GLY A 167 10.18 -0.95 4.94
C GLY A 167 10.94 0.37 5.05
N SER A 168 12.25 0.32 4.87
CA SER A 168 13.12 1.51 4.83
C SER A 168 13.10 2.24 3.50
N LYS A 169 12.57 1.63 2.43
CA LYS A 169 12.54 2.21 1.09
C LYS A 169 11.43 3.24 0.98
N LYS A 170 11.74 4.35 0.31
CA LYS A 170 10.83 5.48 0.09
C LYS A 170 10.71 5.75 -1.39
N TYR A 171 9.52 6.11 -1.81
CA TYR A 171 9.19 6.36 -3.21
C TYR A 171 8.39 7.64 -3.35
N ARG A 172 8.59 8.32 -4.47
CA ARG A 172 7.78 9.45 -4.93
C ARG A 172 7.10 9.07 -6.25
N ALA A 173 5.82 9.35 -6.36
CA ALA A 173 5.09 9.13 -7.60
C ALA A 173 5.38 10.23 -8.62
N ALA A 174 5.34 9.91 -9.92
CA ALA A 174 5.49 10.89 -11.00
C ALA A 174 4.44 12.01 -10.92
N SER A 175 3.22 11.70 -10.51
CA SER A 175 2.13 12.66 -10.29
C SER A 175 2.47 13.74 -9.25
N ALA A 176 3.34 13.43 -8.27
CA ALA A 176 3.79 14.40 -7.28
C ALA A 176 4.78 15.45 -7.85
N LEU A 177 5.38 15.19 -9.01
CA LEU A 177 6.25 16.14 -9.71
C LEU A 177 5.46 17.25 -10.40
N VAL A 178 4.29 16.91 -10.92
CA VAL A 178 3.42 17.86 -11.65
C VAL A 178 2.67 18.79 -10.68
N ALA A 179 2.42 18.37 -9.47
CA ALA A 179 1.65 19.16 -8.48
C ALA A 179 2.49 20.25 -7.77
N GLN A 180 3.78 20.38 -8.06
CA GLN A 180 4.70 21.36 -7.46
C GLN A 180 5.10 22.51 -8.41
N ASN A 181 4.63 22.48 -9.64
CA ASN A 181 4.76 23.56 -10.62
C ASN A 181 3.40 24.25 -10.78
#